data_d4d3fcd0d31f928864f2c48a37ff34de
#
_entry.id   d4d3fcd0d31f928864f2c48a37ff34de
#
_cell.length_a   1.000
_cell.length_b   1.000
_cell.length_c   1.000
_cell.angle_alpha   90.00
_cell.angle_beta   90.00
_cell.angle_gamma   90.00
#
_symmetry.space_group_name_H-M   'P 1'
#
loop_
_entity.id
_entity.type
_entity.pdbx_description
1 polymer ?
#
loop_
_entity_poly.entity_id
_entity_poly.type
_entity_poly.pdbx_seq_one_letter_code
_entity_poly.pdbx_strand_id
1 'polypeptide(L)'
;SNIIRIQKPETVLARDEFERKRLEEVSRQIAAKRIVSTQVTEIFRLYYTKPAIVKKQLEAIFGGNTGAAGAAAARPPGGIIEITTDERINSIIVKGTQSEMELAAKLISKLDIRTQEVLIEAFIVEASDDWQYELGARFGYRNTAGNGTSTNPTSTVGGTVGDPANANIFSRPVVGAPFGLGYLFQTTASQLKVELTAMESLSLVKIISNPHVFTMDNEEAVVIDGVQIPYPVPGVGTNQITYEFKDAALKLTATPSIVGDGNLFLNMVVNKDSPNYSTSPPSINKREVRSKLLIQDGTIAVIGGIYDQTKENTVEKVPLLGSIPLLGSLFSYTKKADKKTQLLVFIAPKILN
;
A
#
# COMPACT_ATOMS: atom_id res chain seq x y z
N SER A 1 -10.24 16.31 -86.73
CA SER A 1 -8.86 16.70 -86.86
C SER A 1 -8.33 17.13 -85.50
N ASN A 2 -7.52 16.27 -84.86
CA ASN A 2 -6.86 16.54 -83.60
C ASN A 2 -5.62 17.35 -83.91
N ILE A 3 -5.62 18.63 -83.56
CA ILE A 3 -4.47 19.52 -83.62
C ILE A 3 -3.67 19.34 -82.27
N ILE A 4 -2.59 18.58 -82.33
CA ILE A 4 -1.62 18.48 -81.24
C ILE A 4 -0.73 19.73 -81.33
N ARG A 5 -0.94 20.68 -80.40
CA ARG A 5 -0.10 21.87 -80.26
C ARG A 5 1.10 21.51 -79.43
N ILE A 6 2.22 21.28 -80.07
CA ILE A 6 3.51 21.07 -79.39
C ILE A 6 4.02 22.47 -78.96
N GLN A 7 3.94 22.77 -77.67
CA GLN A 7 4.55 23.97 -77.10
C GLN A 7 6.04 23.70 -76.81
N LYS A 8 6.88 24.68 -77.04
CA LYS A 8 8.30 24.61 -76.72
C LYS A 8 8.48 24.46 -75.19
N PRO A 9 9.39 23.60 -74.71
CA PRO A 9 9.58 23.39 -73.26
C PRO A 9 9.89 24.66 -72.45
N GLU A 10 10.54 25.63 -73.07
CA GLU A 10 10.82 26.93 -72.44
C GLU A 10 9.57 27.77 -72.11
N THR A 11 8.50 27.68 -72.94
CA THR A 11 7.23 28.39 -72.64
C THR A 11 6.39 27.73 -71.55
N VAL A 12 6.55 26.41 -71.32
CA VAL A 12 5.90 25.68 -70.24
C VAL A 12 6.59 26.00 -68.91
N LEU A 13 7.93 26.00 -68.87
CA LEU A 13 8.73 26.37 -67.70
C LEU A 13 8.44 27.82 -67.27
N ALA A 14 8.40 28.75 -68.18
CA ALA A 14 8.10 30.14 -67.90
C ALA A 14 6.67 30.32 -67.31
N ARG A 15 5.71 29.50 -67.75
CA ARG A 15 4.34 29.51 -67.25
C ARG A 15 4.24 28.92 -65.84
N ASP A 16 4.98 27.81 -65.60
CA ASP A 16 5.04 27.18 -64.27
C ASP A 16 5.73 28.08 -63.24
N GLU A 17 6.78 28.81 -63.67
CA GLU A 17 7.43 29.81 -62.77
C GLU A 17 6.53 31.01 -62.49
N PHE A 18 5.73 31.47 -63.47
CA PHE A 18 4.76 32.53 -63.28
C PHE A 18 3.62 32.10 -62.36
N GLU A 19 3.12 30.87 -62.50
CA GLU A 19 2.09 30.32 -61.59
C GLU A 19 2.63 30.10 -60.19
N ARG A 20 3.85 29.68 -60.03
CA ARG A 20 4.52 29.61 -58.70
C ARG A 20 4.63 30.98 -58.06
N LYS A 21 5.13 31.99 -58.74
CA LYS A 21 5.24 33.34 -58.25
C LYS A 21 3.88 33.92 -57.86
N ARG A 22 2.85 33.62 -58.66
CA ARG A 22 1.47 34.04 -58.36
C ARG A 22 0.92 33.34 -57.12
N LEU A 23 1.16 32.04 -56.96
CA LEU A 23 0.79 31.31 -55.77
C LEU A 23 1.54 31.75 -54.51
N GLU A 24 2.83 32.09 -54.64
CA GLU A 24 3.61 32.67 -53.55
C GLU A 24 3.11 34.05 -53.18
N GLU A 25 2.73 34.89 -54.15
CA GLU A 25 2.20 36.25 -53.90
C GLU A 25 0.79 36.21 -53.27
N VAL A 26 -0.05 35.30 -53.71
CA VAL A 26 -1.38 35.03 -53.10
C VAL A 26 -1.21 34.46 -51.68
N SER A 27 -0.25 33.56 -51.48
CA SER A 27 0.05 33.04 -50.13
C SER A 27 0.61 34.12 -49.20
N ARG A 28 1.46 35.01 -49.70
CA ARG A 28 1.93 36.21 -48.98
C ARG A 28 0.81 37.19 -48.64
N GLN A 29 -0.09 37.45 -49.56
CA GLN A 29 -1.24 38.34 -49.34
C GLN A 29 -2.22 37.71 -48.33
N ILE A 30 -2.45 36.41 -48.36
CA ILE A 30 -3.27 35.70 -47.37
C ILE A 30 -2.58 35.73 -46.01
N ALA A 31 -1.26 35.52 -45.94
CA ALA A 31 -0.48 35.62 -44.71
C ALA A 31 -0.49 37.08 -44.17
N ALA A 32 -0.31 38.08 -45.03
CA ALA A 32 -0.37 39.48 -44.64
C ALA A 32 -1.79 39.91 -44.15
N LYS A 33 -2.85 39.42 -44.80
CA LYS A 33 -4.23 39.64 -44.34
C LYS A 33 -4.53 38.98 -42.99
N ARG A 34 -3.94 37.83 -42.73
CA ARG A 34 -4.01 37.15 -41.42
C ARG A 34 -3.28 37.91 -40.31
N ILE A 35 -2.14 38.54 -40.63
CA ILE A 35 -1.38 39.37 -39.67
C ILE A 35 -2.11 40.69 -39.33
N VAL A 36 -2.95 41.21 -40.23
CA VAL A 36 -3.73 42.43 -40.01
C VAL A 36 -5.08 42.14 -39.32
N SER A 37 -5.44 40.87 -39.09
CA SER A 37 -6.59 40.57 -38.21
C SER A 37 -6.26 41.09 -36.80
N THR A 38 -7.05 42.07 -36.35
CA THR A 38 -6.88 42.76 -35.07
C THR A 38 -6.74 41.74 -33.95
N GLN A 39 -5.56 41.74 -33.33
CA GLN A 39 -5.35 40.89 -32.14
C GLN A 39 -6.20 41.45 -31.00
N VAL A 40 -7.01 40.60 -30.42
CA VAL A 40 -7.85 40.92 -29.25
C VAL A 40 -7.26 40.20 -28.05
N THR A 41 -7.26 40.86 -26.91
CA THR A 41 -6.86 40.24 -25.63
C THR A 41 -8.09 40.17 -24.75
N GLU A 42 -8.40 38.99 -24.23
CA GLU A 42 -9.54 38.77 -23.35
C GLU A 42 -9.12 38.01 -22.10
N ILE A 43 -9.78 38.30 -20.97
CA ILE A 43 -9.51 37.70 -19.69
C ILE A 43 -10.69 36.79 -19.34
N PHE A 44 -10.42 35.50 -19.20
CA PHE A 44 -11.39 34.50 -18.78
C PHE A 44 -11.14 34.09 -17.32
N ARG A 45 -12.13 34.36 -16.47
CA ARG A 45 -12.08 33.94 -15.07
C ARG A 45 -12.56 32.49 -14.95
N LEU A 46 -11.79 31.66 -14.25
CA LEU A 46 -12.13 30.27 -13.94
C LEU A 46 -12.72 30.16 -12.54
N TYR A 47 -13.71 29.30 -12.38
CA TYR A 47 -14.43 29.10 -11.13
C TYR A 47 -14.09 27.78 -10.45
N TYR A 48 -13.83 26.73 -11.24
CA TYR A 48 -13.67 25.36 -10.73
C TYR A 48 -12.29 24.77 -11.02
N THR A 49 -11.63 25.21 -12.09
CA THR A 49 -10.38 24.60 -12.57
C THR A 49 -9.20 25.56 -12.36
N LYS A 50 -8.02 25.00 -12.08
CA LYS A 50 -6.78 25.79 -11.95
C LYS A 50 -6.32 26.30 -13.32
N PRO A 51 -5.91 27.59 -13.43
CA PRO A 51 -5.48 28.19 -14.70
C PRO A 51 -4.35 27.47 -15.39
N ALA A 52 -3.39 26.91 -14.62
CA ALA A 52 -2.25 26.17 -15.15
C ALA A 52 -2.65 24.91 -15.93
N ILE A 53 -3.74 24.22 -15.49
CA ILE A 53 -4.24 23.02 -16.17
C ILE A 53 -4.90 23.39 -17.49
N VAL A 54 -5.80 24.39 -17.48
CA VAL A 54 -6.51 24.84 -18.67
C VAL A 54 -5.54 25.45 -19.69
N LYS A 55 -4.53 26.21 -19.24
CA LYS A 55 -3.45 26.73 -20.08
C LYS A 55 -2.78 25.59 -20.85
N LYS A 56 -2.32 24.54 -20.13
CA LYS A 56 -1.63 23.38 -20.75
C LYS A 56 -2.51 22.67 -21.78
N GLN A 57 -3.81 22.54 -21.51
CA GLN A 57 -4.77 21.94 -22.45
C GLN A 57 -4.99 22.82 -23.69
N LEU A 58 -5.16 24.12 -23.50
CA LEU A 58 -5.31 25.07 -24.62
C LEU A 58 -4.04 25.16 -25.46
N GLU A 59 -2.86 25.19 -24.86
CA GLU A 59 -1.57 25.16 -25.56
C GLU A 59 -1.40 23.86 -26.38
N ALA A 60 -1.87 22.72 -25.90
CA ALA A 60 -1.86 21.47 -26.64
C ALA A 60 -2.80 21.50 -27.87
N ILE A 61 -3.93 22.19 -27.77
CA ILE A 61 -4.91 22.28 -28.86
C ILE A 61 -4.47 23.33 -29.90
N PHE A 62 -4.03 24.51 -29.46
CA PHE A 62 -3.68 25.63 -30.33
C PHE A 62 -2.19 25.64 -30.72
N GLY A 63 -1.33 25.00 -29.90
CA GLY A 63 0.13 25.05 -30.06
C GLY A 63 0.71 24.01 -31.02
N GLY A 64 -0.11 23.24 -31.76
CA GLY A 64 0.31 22.31 -32.82
C GLY A 64 1.63 21.59 -32.51
N ASN A 65 1.58 20.48 -31.77
CA ASN A 65 2.62 19.45 -31.63
C ASN A 65 4.08 19.92 -31.49
N THR A 66 4.42 20.55 -30.37
CA THR A 66 5.83 20.76 -29.97
C THR A 66 6.38 19.56 -29.20
N GLY A 67 6.13 18.36 -29.71
CA GLY A 67 6.71 17.10 -29.20
C GLY A 67 7.88 16.66 -30.03
N ALA A 68 9.04 17.34 -29.89
CA ALA A 68 10.39 16.77 -30.03
C ALA A 68 11.40 17.89 -29.82
N ALA A 69 12.18 17.81 -28.77
CA ALA A 69 13.39 18.62 -28.61
C ALA A 69 14.34 18.31 -29.77
N GLY A 70 14.62 19.32 -30.65
CA GLY A 70 15.75 19.20 -31.56
C GLY A 70 15.54 19.48 -33.04
N ALA A 71 14.62 20.39 -33.44
CA ALA A 71 14.74 20.98 -34.77
C ALA A 71 14.12 22.38 -34.74
N ALA A 72 14.94 23.40 -35.02
CA ALA A 72 14.47 24.74 -35.36
C ALA A 72 13.78 24.68 -36.74
N ALA A 73 12.63 24.03 -36.81
CA ALA A 73 11.78 24.07 -37.99
C ALA A 73 10.96 25.36 -37.92
N ALA A 74 11.07 26.16 -38.98
CA ALA A 74 10.37 27.42 -39.18
C ALA A 74 8.92 27.33 -38.78
N ARG A 75 8.50 28.07 -37.73
CA ARG A 75 7.12 28.25 -37.31
C ARG A 75 6.28 28.67 -38.51
N PRO A 76 5.15 27.99 -38.77
CA PRO A 76 4.24 28.49 -39.79
C PRO A 76 3.73 29.87 -39.39
N PRO A 77 3.69 30.84 -40.30
CA PRO A 77 3.18 32.18 -40.04
C PRO A 77 1.65 32.10 -39.96
N GLY A 78 1.10 31.86 -38.81
CA GLY A 78 -0.34 31.81 -38.58
C GLY A 78 -0.65 31.78 -37.10
N GLY A 79 -1.20 32.88 -36.60
CA GLY A 79 -1.84 33.10 -35.32
C GLY A 79 -1.40 32.19 -34.15
N ILE A 80 -0.39 32.60 -33.42
CA ILE A 80 -0.08 31.94 -32.16
C ILE A 80 -0.96 32.59 -31.10
N ILE A 81 -1.93 31.86 -30.59
CA ILE A 81 -2.61 32.27 -29.38
C ILE A 81 -1.55 32.35 -28.27
N GLU A 82 -1.41 33.52 -27.68
CA GLU A 82 -0.58 33.73 -26.51
C GLU A 82 -1.45 33.56 -25.27
N ILE A 83 -1.13 32.58 -24.42
CA ILE A 83 -1.87 32.21 -23.22
C ILE A 83 -1.03 32.46 -21.98
N THR A 84 -1.50 33.38 -21.14
CA THR A 84 -0.88 33.70 -19.85
C THR A 84 -1.88 33.44 -18.73
N THR A 85 -1.38 32.98 -17.57
CA THR A 85 -2.21 32.71 -16.39
C THR A 85 -1.93 33.72 -15.29
N ASP A 86 -2.97 34.19 -14.62
CA ASP A 86 -2.88 34.91 -13.35
C ASP A 86 -3.51 34.03 -12.25
N GLU A 87 -2.66 33.40 -11.45
CA GLU A 87 -3.09 32.51 -10.36
C GLU A 87 -3.76 33.29 -9.21
N ARG A 88 -3.41 34.55 -9.01
CA ARG A 88 -3.94 35.36 -7.93
C ARG A 88 -5.48 35.62 -8.07
N ILE A 89 -5.96 35.75 -9.31
CA ILE A 89 -7.38 35.98 -9.60
C ILE A 89 -8.05 34.81 -10.31
N ASN A 90 -7.34 33.65 -10.35
CA ASN A 90 -7.79 32.43 -11.01
C ASN A 90 -8.26 32.67 -12.45
N SER A 91 -7.45 33.33 -13.26
CA SER A 91 -7.83 33.78 -14.61
C SER A 91 -6.81 33.38 -15.66
N ILE A 92 -7.28 33.22 -16.89
CA ILE A 92 -6.48 32.99 -18.08
C ILE A 92 -6.64 34.22 -18.99
N ILE A 93 -5.51 34.77 -19.42
CA ILE A 93 -5.44 35.87 -20.38
C ILE A 93 -5.06 35.24 -21.73
N VAL A 94 -5.94 35.39 -22.68
CA VAL A 94 -5.78 34.86 -24.04
C VAL A 94 -5.66 36.01 -25.00
N LYS A 95 -4.62 35.99 -25.87
CA LYS A 95 -4.41 36.97 -26.93
C LYS A 95 -4.35 36.25 -28.27
N GLY A 96 -5.22 36.64 -29.20
CA GLY A 96 -5.34 35.98 -30.49
C GLY A 96 -6.27 36.70 -31.43
N THR A 97 -6.66 36.07 -32.52
CA THR A 97 -7.67 36.58 -33.45
C THR A 97 -9.08 36.38 -32.91
N GLN A 98 -10.06 37.14 -33.39
CA GLN A 98 -11.46 37.04 -32.93
C GLN A 98 -12.04 35.63 -33.05
N SER A 99 -11.73 34.92 -34.11
CA SER A 99 -12.19 33.51 -34.30
C SER A 99 -11.56 32.53 -33.29
N GLU A 100 -10.30 32.75 -32.93
CA GLU A 100 -9.59 31.96 -31.93
C GLU A 100 -10.11 32.23 -30.52
N MET A 101 -10.48 33.48 -30.22
CA MET A 101 -11.10 33.87 -28.96
C MET A 101 -12.45 33.19 -28.75
N GLU A 102 -13.31 33.19 -29.77
CA GLU A 102 -14.61 32.49 -29.69
C GLU A 102 -14.45 30.97 -29.47
N LEU A 103 -13.43 30.35 -30.10
CA LEU A 103 -13.12 28.95 -29.89
C LEU A 103 -12.57 28.70 -28.48
N ALA A 104 -11.65 29.55 -28.01
CA ALA A 104 -11.11 29.50 -26.67
C ALA A 104 -12.21 29.64 -25.60
N ALA A 105 -13.11 30.61 -25.76
CA ALA A 105 -14.25 30.81 -24.88
C ALA A 105 -15.16 29.58 -24.78
N LYS A 106 -15.47 28.94 -25.92
CA LYS A 106 -16.26 27.70 -25.96
C LYS A 106 -15.52 26.51 -25.30
N LEU A 107 -14.23 26.43 -25.46
CA LEU A 107 -13.43 25.38 -24.82
C LEU A 107 -13.34 25.61 -23.31
N ILE A 108 -13.04 26.83 -22.88
CA ILE A 108 -12.95 27.18 -21.45
C ILE A 108 -14.29 26.91 -20.75
N SER A 109 -15.42 27.27 -21.34
CA SER A 109 -16.75 27.03 -20.76
C SER A 109 -17.08 25.51 -20.62
N LYS A 110 -16.47 24.67 -21.44
CA LYS A 110 -16.62 23.21 -21.34
C LYS A 110 -15.60 22.55 -20.38
N LEU A 111 -14.46 23.20 -20.14
CA LEU A 111 -13.41 22.70 -19.27
C LEU A 111 -13.59 23.17 -17.82
N ASP A 112 -14.17 24.34 -17.61
CA ASP A 112 -14.43 24.92 -16.29
C ASP A 112 -15.80 24.46 -15.74
N ILE A 113 -15.91 23.16 -15.47
CA ILE A 113 -17.09 22.54 -14.89
C ILE A 113 -16.81 22.12 -13.44
N ARG A 114 -17.86 22.11 -12.63
CA ARG A 114 -17.76 21.63 -11.24
C ARG A 114 -17.41 20.16 -11.23
N THR A 115 -16.31 19.81 -10.57
CA THR A 115 -15.94 18.40 -10.29
C THR A 115 -16.74 17.89 -9.10
N GLN A 116 -17.19 16.64 -9.18
CA GLN A 116 -17.88 15.98 -8.08
C GLN A 116 -16.86 15.52 -7.03
N GLU A 117 -17.28 15.51 -5.78
CA GLU A 117 -16.51 14.99 -4.66
C GLU A 117 -16.90 13.56 -4.36
N VAL A 118 -15.94 12.76 -3.92
CA VAL A 118 -16.16 11.37 -3.54
C VAL A 118 -15.68 11.17 -2.11
N LEU A 119 -16.55 10.67 -1.25
CA LEU A 119 -16.19 10.11 0.04
C LEU A 119 -15.78 8.65 -0.16
N ILE A 120 -14.63 8.29 0.35
CA ILE A 120 -14.10 6.91 0.30
C ILE A 120 -13.93 6.44 1.74
N GLU A 121 -14.69 5.43 2.14
CA GLU A 121 -14.60 4.78 3.45
C GLU A 121 -14.06 3.38 3.28
N ALA A 122 -13.02 3.03 4.03
CA ALA A 122 -12.52 1.67 4.08
C ALA A 122 -12.80 1.06 5.47
N PHE A 123 -13.19 -0.21 5.51
CA PHE A 123 -13.37 -0.98 6.74
C PHE A 123 -12.36 -2.12 6.74
N ILE A 124 -11.45 -2.08 7.68
CA ILE A 124 -10.40 -3.07 7.85
C ILE A 124 -10.73 -3.86 9.11
N VAL A 125 -11.03 -5.13 8.95
CA VAL A 125 -11.35 -6.04 10.04
C VAL A 125 -10.22 -7.06 10.16
N GLU A 126 -9.56 -7.05 11.31
CA GLU A 126 -8.57 -8.05 11.68
C GLU A 126 -9.10 -8.89 12.84
N ALA A 127 -9.10 -10.19 12.69
CA ALA A 127 -9.45 -11.14 13.71
C ALA A 127 -8.30 -12.12 13.93
N SER A 128 -7.96 -12.36 15.19
CA SER A 128 -6.97 -13.37 15.59
C SER A 128 -7.58 -14.28 16.63
N ASP A 129 -7.43 -15.58 16.41
CA ASP A 129 -7.84 -16.67 17.30
C ASP A 129 -6.57 -17.47 17.62
N ASP A 130 -6.15 -17.46 18.88
CA ASP A 130 -4.96 -18.14 19.36
C ASP A 130 -5.38 -19.11 20.47
N TRP A 131 -5.35 -20.41 20.14
CA TRP A 131 -5.66 -21.48 21.05
C TRP A 131 -4.41 -22.29 21.35
N GLN A 132 -4.15 -22.51 22.63
CA GLN A 132 -2.99 -23.26 23.11
C GLN A 132 -3.41 -24.24 24.19
N TYR A 133 -2.95 -25.49 24.06
CA TYR A 133 -3.13 -26.56 25.03
C TYR A 133 -1.79 -27.20 25.31
N GLU A 134 -1.43 -27.28 26.59
CA GLU A 134 -0.21 -27.95 27.04
C GLU A 134 -0.52 -28.88 28.21
N LEU A 135 0.05 -30.08 28.14
CA LEU A 135 0.00 -31.08 29.20
C LEU A 135 1.40 -31.63 29.38
N GLY A 136 1.94 -31.51 30.59
CA GLY A 136 3.27 -31.97 30.93
C GLY A 136 3.32 -32.76 32.23
N ALA A 137 4.18 -33.76 32.28
CA ALA A 137 4.44 -34.53 33.48
C ALA A 137 5.91 -34.46 33.82
N ARG A 138 6.21 -34.42 35.08
CA ARG A 138 7.58 -34.44 35.63
C ARG A 138 7.69 -35.51 36.67
N PHE A 139 8.71 -36.37 36.54
CA PHE A 139 9.08 -37.39 37.53
C PHE A 139 10.51 -37.15 37.97
N GLY A 140 10.75 -37.21 39.28
CA GLY A 140 12.08 -37.17 39.85
C GLY A 140 12.24 -38.25 40.90
N TYR A 141 13.29 -39.02 40.84
CA TYR A 141 13.70 -39.94 41.85
C TYR A 141 15.12 -39.62 42.31
N ARG A 142 15.29 -39.54 43.61
CA ARG A 142 16.58 -39.30 44.26
C ARG A 142 16.77 -40.30 45.39
N ASN A 143 17.90 -41.03 45.37
CA ASN A 143 18.30 -41.88 46.48
C ASN A 143 19.42 -41.20 47.27
N THR A 144 19.18 -41.01 48.56
CA THR A 144 20.11 -40.35 49.49
C THR A 144 20.78 -41.37 50.44
N ALA A 145 20.50 -42.66 50.29
CA ALA A 145 21.12 -43.69 51.06
C ALA A 145 22.60 -43.93 50.70
N GLY A 146 23.47 -43.16 51.30
CA GLY A 146 24.90 -43.28 51.16
C GLY A 146 25.62 -42.45 52.18
N ASN A 147 26.34 -43.09 53.05
CA ASN A 147 27.27 -42.66 54.11
C ASN A 147 27.21 -41.12 54.46
N GLY A 148 26.70 -40.81 55.60
CA GLY A 148 26.36 -39.60 56.32
C GLY A 148 27.16 -38.30 56.19
N THR A 149 27.96 -38.10 55.17
CA THR A 149 28.75 -36.86 55.01
C THR A 149 28.79 -36.28 53.59
N SER A 150 28.15 -36.95 52.60
CA SER A 150 28.15 -36.44 51.24
C SER A 150 26.78 -35.86 50.90
N THR A 151 26.74 -34.61 50.58
CA THR A 151 25.58 -33.92 50.04
C THR A 151 25.23 -34.38 48.60
N ASN A 152 26.01 -35.31 48.04
CA ASN A 152 25.75 -35.87 46.72
C ASN A 152 24.86 -37.11 46.81
N PRO A 153 23.75 -37.19 46.10
CA PRO A 153 22.91 -38.35 46.04
C PRO A 153 23.67 -39.53 45.40
N THR A 154 23.55 -40.74 46.00
CA THR A 154 24.22 -41.94 45.53
C THR A 154 23.70 -42.44 44.18
N SER A 155 22.45 -42.12 43.86
CA SER A 155 21.86 -42.37 42.55
C SER A 155 20.70 -41.43 42.29
N THR A 156 20.67 -40.85 41.09
CA THR A 156 19.59 -40.03 40.58
C THR A 156 19.15 -40.59 39.24
N VAL A 157 17.85 -40.63 39.04
CA VAL A 157 17.27 -41.02 37.76
C VAL A 157 16.48 -39.85 37.24
N GLY A 158 16.83 -39.40 36.02
CA GLY A 158 16.25 -38.23 35.36
C GLY A 158 16.94 -36.91 35.72
N GLY A 159 16.72 -35.91 34.93
CA GLY A 159 17.26 -34.56 35.07
C GLY A 159 18.49 -34.24 34.23
N THR A 160 18.99 -33.02 34.37
CA THR A 160 20.21 -32.57 33.71
C THR A 160 21.39 -33.20 34.41
N VAL A 161 22.28 -33.82 33.66
CA VAL A 161 23.52 -34.41 34.20
C VAL A 161 24.32 -33.34 34.93
N GLY A 162 24.54 -33.55 36.23
CA GLY A 162 25.33 -32.64 37.07
C GLY A 162 24.56 -31.81 38.11
N ASP A 163 23.23 -31.80 38.11
CA ASP A 163 22.43 -31.14 39.15
C ASP A 163 21.55 -32.13 39.93
N PRO A 164 22.06 -32.66 41.05
CA PRO A 164 21.35 -33.63 41.88
C PRO A 164 20.11 -33.07 42.58
N ALA A 165 19.97 -31.72 42.69
CA ALA A 165 18.82 -31.10 43.32
C ALA A 165 17.59 -31.13 42.42
N ASN A 166 17.79 -31.29 41.10
CA ASN A 166 16.77 -31.31 40.08
C ASN A 166 16.66 -32.64 39.31
N ALA A 167 16.83 -33.73 40.00
CA ALA A 167 16.70 -35.09 39.40
C ALA A 167 15.24 -35.29 38.90
N ASN A 168 15.04 -35.25 37.61
CA ASN A 168 13.75 -35.48 36.96
C ASN A 168 13.90 -36.49 35.84
N ILE A 169 13.03 -37.49 35.78
CA ILE A 169 12.99 -38.46 34.67
C ILE A 169 12.40 -37.76 33.42
N PHE A 170 11.50 -36.82 33.66
CA PHE A 170 10.94 -35.86 32.71
C PHE A 170 11.13 -34.46 33.23
N SER A 171 11.71 -33.56 32.48
CA SER A 171 12.06 -32.24 32.96
C SER A 171 11.33 -31.11 32.20
N ARG A 172 10.18 -31.39 31.63
CA ARG A 172 9.44 -30.33 30.95
C ARG A 172 8.07 -30.09 31.56
N PRO A 173 7.97 -29.28 32.64
CA PRO A 173 6.69 -28.78 33.12
C PRO A 173 6.16 -27.73 32.15
N VAL A 174 4.89 -27.55 32.12
CA VAL A 174 4.26 -26.37 31.45
C VAL A 174 4.62 -25.16 32.25
N VAL A 175 5.37 -24.26 31.67
CA VAL A 175 5.78 -23.00 32.31
C VAL A 175 4.57 -22.06 32.40
N GLY A 176 4.26 -21.60 33.62
CA GLY A 176 3.11 -20.71 33.85
C GLY A 176 1.75 -21.44 33.87
N ALA A 177 1.73 -22.76 33.98
CA ALA A 177 0.48 -23.52 34.06
C ALA A 177 -0.36 -23.07 35.25
N PRO A 178 -1.65 -22.74 35.05
CA PRO A 178 -2.57 -22.35 36.10
C PRO A 178 -2.97 -23.55 36.98
N PHE A 179 -2.74 -24.78 36.51
CA PHE A 179 -3.05 -26.01 37.22
C PHE A 179 -1.85 -26.93 37.26
N GLY A 180 -1.51 -27.38 38.48
CA GLY A 180 -0.47 -28.37 38.70
C GLY A 180 -0.82 -29.23 39.89
N LEU A 181 -0.68 -30.55 39.74
CA LEU A 181 -0.75 -31.52 40.83
C LEU A 181 0.65 -32.08 41.07
N GLY A 182 1.16 -31.89 42.27
CA GLY A 182 2.47 -32.42 42.65
C GLY A 182 2.33 -33.31 43.85
N TYR A 183 3.02 -34.47 43.83
CA TYR A 183 3.13 -35.37 44.96
C TYR A 183 4.62 -35.64 45.24
N LEU A 184 5.02 -35.42 46.50
CA LEU A 184 6.35 -35.71 46.97
C LEU A 184 6.28 -36.85 48.02
N PHE A 185 6.80 -38.00 47.67
CA PHE A 185 6.99 -39.09 48.63
C PHE A 185 8.45 -39.09 49.08
N GLN A 186 8.65 -38.94 50.37
CA GLN A 186 9.97 -38.82 50.96
C GLN A 186 10.15 -39.87 52.08
N THR A 187 11.24 -40.60 52.01
CA THR A 187 11.73 -41.49 53.07
C THR A 187 13.13 -41.00 53.53
N THR A 188 13.67 -41.60 54.59
CA THR A 188 15.03 -41.28 55.06
C THR A 188 16.11 -41.50 53.99
N ALA A 189 15.85 -42.38 53.04
CA ALA A 189 16.85 -42.81 52.06
C ALA A 189 16.48 -42.43 50.61
N SER A 190 15.23 -42.02 50.33
CA SER A 190 14.80 -41.72 48.96
C SER A 190 13.69 -40.69 48.88
N GLN A 191 13.67 -39.96 47.78
CA GLN A 191 12.65 -39.02 47.42
C GLN A 191 12.10 -39.34 46.04
N LEU A 192 10.77 -39.39 45.90
CA LEU A 192 10.06 -39.53 44.66
C LEU A 192 9.14 -38.32 44.48
N LYS A 193 9.36 -37.55 43.43
CA LYS A 193 8.52 -36.42 43.07
C LYS A 193 7.75 -36.76 41.80
N VAL A 194 6.46 -36.58 41.84
CA VAL A 194 5.55 -36.67 40.67
C VAL A 194 4.83 -35.35 40.54
N GLU A 195 4.88 -34.73 39.38
CA GLU A 195 4.21 -33.47 39.12
C GLU A 195 3.54 -33.56 37.75
N LEU A 196 2.25 -33.18 37.70
CA LEU A 196 1.45 -33.06 36.48
C LEU A 196 1.03 -31.63 36.34
N THR A 197 1.29 -31.00 35.18
CA THR A 197 0.94 -29.61 34.89
C THR A 197 0.12 -29.54 33.62
N ALA A 198 -0.91 -28.72 33.63
CA ALA A 198 -1.81 -28.53 32.47
C ALA A 198 -2.13 -27.06 32.29
N MET A 199 -2.21 -26.62 31.03
CA MET A 199 -2.63 -25.27 30.64
C MET A 199 -3.48 -25.36 29.39
N GLU A 200 -4.58 -24.62 29.40
CA GLU A 200 -5.36 -24.29 28.22
C GLU A 200 -5.58 -22.78 28.17
N SER A 201 -5.30 -22.18 27.03
CA SER A 201 -5.42 -20.74 26.81
C SER A 201 -6.14 -20.49 25.49
N LEU A 202 -7.12 -19.58 25.51
CA LEU A 202 -7.83 -19.10 24.33
C LEU A 202 -7.79 -17.59 24.34
N SER A 203 -7.26 -17.01 23.28
CA SER A 203 -7.20 -15.57 23.08
C SER A 203 -7.88 -15.18 21.77
N LEU A 204 -8.93 -14.40 21.86
CA LEU A 204 -9.67 -13.87 20.73
C LEU A 204 -9.47 -12.36 20.67
N VAL A 205 -8.93 -11.85 19.56
CA VAL A 205 -8.69 -10.43 19.33
C VAL A 205 -9.40 -10.03 18.06
N LYS A 206 -10.18 -8.95 18.11
CA LYS A 206 -10.81 -8.34 16.94
C LYS A 206 -10.51 -6.86 16.92
N ILE A 207 -9.89 -6.39 15.83
CA ILE A 207 -9.54 -4.99 15.60
C ILE A 207 -10.33 -4.53 14.38
N ILE A 208 -11.00 -3.38 14.52
CA ILE A 208 -11.71 -2.72 13.41
C ILE A 208 -11.10 -1.35 13.24
N SER A 209 -10.69 -1.02 12.01
CA SER A 209 -10.18 0.30 11.64
C SER A 209 -11.01 0.83 10.47
N ASN A 210 -11.41 2.09 10.55
CA ASN A 210 -12.25 2.73 9.54
C ASN A 210 -11.64 4.06 9.08
N PRO A 211 -10.59 4.05 8.23
CA PRO A 211 -10.09 5.25 7.62
C PRO A 211 -11.06 5.75 6.56
N HIS A 212 -11.27 7.06 6.49
CA HIS A 212 -12.10 7.70 5.48
C HIS A 212 -11.44 8.98 4.98
N VAL A 213 -11.68 9.30 3.71
CA VAL A 213 -11.11 10.47 3.06
C VAL A 213 -12.06 11.01 2.00
N PHE A 214 -12.08 12.33 1.86
CA PHE A 214 -12.78 13.04 0.80
C PHE A 214 -11.78 13.47 -0.26
N THR A 215 -12.16 13.33 -1.53
CA THR A 215 -11.35 13.81 -2.65
C THR A 215 -12.23 14.18 -3.83
N MET A 216 -11.68 14.93 -4.76
CA MET A 216 -12.33 15.23 -6.04
C MET A 216 -12.15 14.08 -7.02
N ASP A 217 -12.99 14.06 -8.06
CA ASP A 217 -12.85 13.12 -9.17
C ASP A 217 -11.45 13.22 -9.81
N ASN A 218 -10.79 12.05 -10.02
CA ASN A 218 -9.43 11.92 -10.55
C ASN A 218 -8.30 12.54 -9.70
N GLU A 219 -8.56 12.88 -8.42
CA GLU A 219 -7.54 13.38 -7.49
C GLU A 219 -7.16 12.31 -6.46
N GLU A 220 -5.86 12.16 -6.21
CA GLU A 220 -5.36 11.24 -5.18
C GLU A 220 -5.54 11.84 -3.79
N ALA A 221 -6.08 11.05 -2.89
CA ALA A 221 -6.14 11.40 -1.47
C ALA A 221 -5.45 10.34 -0.61
N VAL A 222 -4.85 10.80 0.49
CA VAL A 222 -4.10 9.96 1.42
C VAL A 222 -4.49 10.31 2.84
N VAL A 223 -4.81 9.29 3.64
CA VAL A 223 -4.94 9.40 5.08
C VAL A 223 -3.95 8.44 5.74
N ILE A 224 -3.23 8.91 6.76
CA ILE A 224 -2.20 8.15 7.47
C ILE A 224 -2.41 8.36 8.96
N ASP A 225 -2.39 7.26 9.72
CA ASP A 225 -2.42 7.25 11.19
C ASP A 225 -1.45 6.17 11.70
N GLY A 226 -0.50 6.54 12.54
CA GLY A 226 0.51 5.60 13.04
C GLY A 226 1.68 6.24 13.76
N VAL A 227 2.77 5.48 13.89
CA VAL A 227 3.98 5.87 14.58
C VAL A 227 5.22 5.72 13.69
N GLN A 228 6.22 6.53 13.92
CA GLN A 228 7.52 6.41 13.27
C GLN A 228 8.51 5.72 14.20
N ILE A 229 9.24 4.73 13.68
CA ILE A 229 10.23 3.97 14.44
C ILE A 229 11.63 4.40 13.99
N PRO A 230 12.48 4.87 14.92
CA PRO A 230 13.86 5.22 14.60
C PRO A 230 14.73 3.96 14.51
N TYR A 231 15.45 3.80 13.41
CA TYR A 231 16.47 2.78 13.22
C TYR A 231 17.86 3.41 13.19
N PRO A 232 18.79 2.95 14.03
CA PRO A 232 20.16 3.45 14.01
C PRO A 232 20.88 2.97 12.76
N VAL A 233 21.44 3.89 11.99
CA VAL A 233 22.25 3.62 10.80
C VAL A 233 23.67 4.15 11.05
N PRO A 234 24.73 3.36 10.79
CA PRO A 234 26.10 3.83 10.89
C PRO A 234 26.34 4.99 9.92
N GLY A 235 26.78 6.14 10.42
CA GLY A 235 27.19 7.28 9.59
C GLY A 235 28.48 6.98 8.83
N VAL A 236 28.59 7.45 7.59
CA VAL A 236 29.80 7.30 6.76
C VAL A 236 30.89 8.23 7.30
N GLY A 237 31.98 7.66 7.84
CA GLY A 237 33.23 8.35 8.14
C GLY A 237 33.40 8.97 9.53
N THR A 238 32.44 8.87 10.43
CA THR A 238 32.55 9.28 11.85
C THR A 238 31.82 8.28 12.73
N ASN A 239 32.27 8.11 13.98
CA ASN A 239 31.58 7.31 15.00
C ASN A 239 30.18 7.86 15.37
N GLN A 240 29.50 8.49 14.44
CA GLN A 240 28.22 9.16 14.64
C GLN A 240 27.08 8.25 14.18
N ILE A 241 26.15 7.95 15.08
CA ILE A 241 24.93 7.20 14.79
C ILE A 241 23.92 8.18 14.21
N THR A 242 23.41 7.89 12.99
CA THR A 242 22.29 8.60 12.38
C THR A 242 21.04 7.73 12.52
N TYR A 243 19.86 8.34 12.68
CA TYR A 243 18.60 7.62 12.77
C TYR A 243 17.80 7.77 11.48
N GLU A 244 17.41 6.64 10.90
CA GLU A 244 16.43 6.57 9.81
C GLU A 244 15.06 6.24 10.41
N PHE A 245 14.04 7.03 10.08
CA PHE A 245 12.68 6.81 10.56
C PHE A 245 11.89 5.97 9.55
N LYS A 246 11.20 4.95 10.05
CA LYS A 246 10.30 4.12 9.23
C LYS A 246 8.89 4.15 9.82
N ASP A 247 7.92 4.36 8.93
CA ASP A 247 6.52 4.44 9.32
C ASP A 247 5.96 3.04 9.62
N ALA A 248 5.29 2.91 10.74
CA ALA A 248 4.40 1.81 11.07
C ALA A 248 3.00 2.41 11.24
N ALA A 249 2.20 2.37 10.17
CA ALA A 249 0.98 3.14 10.10
C ALA A 249 -0.14 2.42 9.34
N LEU A 250 -1.38 2.78 9.67
CA LEU A 250 -2.53 2.61 8.83
C LEU A 250 -2.53 3.71 7.77
N LYS A 251 -2.45 3.33 6.49
CA LYS A 251 -2.46 4.26 5.36
C LYS A 251 -3.48 3.83 4.33
N LEU A 252 -4.39 4.72 3.98
CA LEU A 252 -5.28 4.60 2.84
C LEU A 252 -4.86 5.62 1.78
N THR A 253 -4.54 5.16 0.60
CA THR A 253 -4.34 5.98 -0.60
C THR A 253 -5.42 5.58 -1.60
N ALA A 254 -6.16 6.54 -2.12
CA ALA A 254 -7.25 6.27 -3.03
C ALA A 254 -7.37 7.36 -4.10
N THR A 255 -7.59 6.94 -5.35
CA THR A 255 -7.87 7.81 -6.49
C THR A 255 -9.15 7.31 -7.14
N PRO A 256 -10.28 8.00 -6.93
CA PRO A 256 -11.54 7.68 -7.59
C PRO A 256 -11.56 8.26 -9.00
N SER A 257 -12.29 7.62 -9.91
CA SER A 257 -12.67 8.17 -11.20
C SER A 257 -14.13 7.84 -11.48
N ILE A 258 -14.97 8.88 -11.60
CA ILE A 258 -16.38 8.71 -11.84
C ILE A 258 -16.58 8.36 -13.32
N VAL A 259 -17.19 7.20 -13.57
CA VAL A 259 -17.57 6.73 -14.91
C VAL A 259 -19.08 6.82 -15.07
N GLY A 260 -19.56 6.73 -16.31
CA GLY A 260 -21.00 6.80 -16.57
C GLY A 260 -21.85 5.85 -15.73
N ASP A 261 -23.12 6.11 -15.62
CA ASP A 261 -24.13 5.31 -14.92
C ASP A 261 -23.98 5.19 -13.38
N GLY A 262 -23.34 6.19 -12.73
CA GLY A 262 -23.17 6.17 -11.26
C GLY A 262 -22.18 5.13 -10.76
N ASN A 263 -21.28 4.68 -11.61
CA ASN A 263 -20.17 3.80 -11.23
C ASN A 263 -18.90 4.59 -10.96
N LEU A 264 -18.07 4.09 -10.05
CA LEU A 264 -16.75 4.63 -9.75
C LEU A 264 -15.68 3.60 -10.07
N PHE A 265 -14.69 4.01 -10.85
CA PHE A 265 -13.44 3.29 -10.95
C PHE A 265 -12.53 3.76 -9.82
N LEU A 266 -12.13 2.85 -8.94
CA LEU A 266 -11.34 3.17 -7.76
C LEU A 266 -10.00 2.46 -7.81
N ASN A 267 -8.92 3.25 -7.84
CA ASN A 267 -7.56 2.75 -7.65
C ASN A 267 -7.14 3.04 -6.21
N MET A 268 -6.75 2.00 -5.46
CA MET A 268 -6.49 2.17 -4.04
C MET A 268 -5.39 1.27 -3.51
N VAL A 269 -4.75 1.76 -2.47
CA VAL A 269 -3.75 1.04 -1.69
C VAL A 269 -4.09 1.22 -0.22
N VAL A 270 -4.23 0.10 0.48
CA VAL A 270 -4.44 0.04 1.93
C VAL A 270 -3.24 -0.63 2.55
N ASN A 271 -2.54 0.07 3.43
CA ASN A 271 -1.44 -0.45 4.23
C ASN A 271 -1.87 -0.45 5.69
N LYS A 272 -1.68 -1.56 6.37
CA LYS A 272 -1.82 -1.68 7.82
C LYS A 272 -0.55 -2.25 8.39
N ASP A 273 0.37 -1.37 8.74
CA ASP A 273 1.65 -1.71 9.32
C ASP A 273 1.56 -1.59 10.84
N SER A 274 2.03 -2.60 11.56
CA SER A 274 2.02 -2.60 13.03
C SER A 274 3.42 -2.83 13.60
N PRO A 275 3.85 -2.04 14.61
CA PRO A 275 5.15 -2.22 15.23
C PRO A 275 5.14 -3.46 16.13
N ASN A 276 6.23 -4.19 16.12
CA ASN A 276 6.49 -5.27 17.06
C ASN A 276 7.71 -4.90 17.93
N TYR A 277 7.45 -4.57 19.19
CA TYR A 277 8.46 -4.17 20.16
C TYR A 277 9.15 -5.35 20.86
N SER A 278 8.82 -6.60 20.51
CA SER A 278 9.48 -7.79 21.11
C SER A 278 10.91 -7.99 20.60
N THR A 279 11.32 -7.26 19.56
CA THR A 279 12.67 -7.29 18.98
C THR A 279 13.38 -5.96 19.20
N SER A 280 14.72 -5.98 19.27
CA SER A 280 15.54 -4.77 19.35
C SER A 280 16.55 -4.78 18.19
N PRO A 281 16.47 -3.85 17.21
CA PRO A 281 15.42 -2.82 17.04
C PRO A 281 14.04 -3.41 16.74
N PRO A 282 12.94 -2.64 16.98
CA PRO A 282 11.58 -3.11 16.70
C PRO A 282 11.39 -3.51 15.24
N SER A 283 10.66 -4.60 14.99
CA SER A 283 10.28 -5.00 13.62
C SER A 283 8.92 -4.42 13.25
N ILE A 284 8.64 -4.30 11.94
CA ILE A 284 7.36 -3.83 11.42
C ILE A 284 6.68 -4.98 10.68
N ASN A 285 5.51 -5.37 11.15
CA ASN A 285 4.64 -6.30 10.44
C ASN A 285 3.86 -5.54 9.37
N LYS A 286 4.13 -5.83 8.10
CA LYS A 286 3.50 -5.16 6.97
C LYS A 286 2.34 -5.96 6.41
N ARG A 287 1.22 -5.28 6.18
CA ARG A 287 0.06 -5.81 5.48
C ARG A 287 -0.41 -4.79 4.46
N GLU A 288 -0.36 -5.15 3.19
CA GLU A 288 -0.70 -4.26 2.08
C GLU A 288 -1.69 -4.94 1.14
N VAL A 289 -2.74 -4.22 0.77
CA VAL A 289 -3.71 -4.62 -0.25
C VAL A 289 -3.76 -3.53 -1.30
N ARG A 290 -3.46 -3.87 -2.56
CA ARG A 290 -3.60 -2.99 -3.73
C ARG A 290 -4.68 -3.54 -4.62
N SER A 291 -5.60 -2.69 -5.05
CA SER A 291 -6.69 -3.10 -5.92
C SER A 291 -7.14 -1.96 -6.83
N LYS A 292 -7.65 -2.38 -7.99
CA LYS A 292 -8.38 -1.51 -8.93
C LYS A 292 -9.72 -2.17 -9.20
N LEU A 293 -10.78 -1.48 -8.92
CA LEU A 293 -12.13 -2.04 -9.06
C LEU A 293 -13.11 -1.01 -9.60
N LEU A 294 -14.14 -1.52 -10.26
CA LEU A 294 -15.31 -0.74 -10.63
C LEU A 294 -16.42 -1.08 -9.65
N ILE A 295 -16.96 -0.07 -9.00
CA ILE A 295 -17.98 -0.21 -7.97
C ILE A 295 -19.09 0.81 -8.17
N GLN A 296 -20.32 0.41 -7.85
CA GLN A 296 -21.48 1.30 -7.90
C GLN A 296 -21.48 2.23 -6.68
N ASP A 297 -21.93 3.47 -6.87
CA ASP A 297 -22.09 4.46 -5.82
C ASP A 297 -22.88 3.92 -4.61
N GLY A 298 -22.36 4.17 -3.41
CA GLY A 298 -23.00 3.77 -2.14
C GLY A 298 -23.00 2.27 -1.86
N THR A 299 -22.37 1.42 -2.67
CA THR A 299 -22.27 0.00 -2.41
C THR A 299 -21.00 -0.36 -1.63
N ILE A 300 -21.05 -1.44 -0.86
CA ILE A 300 -19.88 -1.96 -0.13
C ILE A 300 -19.33 -3.15 -0.90
N ALA A 301 -18.05 -3.09 -1.24
CA ALA A 301 -17.33 -4.18 -1.88
C ALA A 301 -16.22 -4.74 -0.98
N VAL A 302 -16.01 -6.04 -1.05
CA VAL A 302 -14.82 -6.68 -0.47
C VAL A 302 -13.68 -6.54 -1.46
N ILE A 303 -12.60 -5.87 -1.04
CA ILE A 303 -11.41 -5.69 -1.89
C ILE A 303 -10.53 -6.93 -1.85
N GLY A 304 -10.43 -7.54 -0.67
CA GLY A 304 -9.59 -8.70 -0.47
C GLY A 304 -9.40 -9.02 1.00
N GLY A 305 -8.59 -10.02 1.27
CA GLY A 305 -8.26 -10.43 2.61
C GLY A 305 -7.10 -11.40 2.62
N ILE A 306 -6.58 -11.64 3.82
CA ILE A 306 -5.51 -12.59 4.09
C ILE A 306 -6.02 -13.49 5.21
N TYR A 307 -5.92 -14.80 5.00
CA TYR A 307 -6.16 -15.81 6.03
C TYR A 307 -4.89 -16.61 6.23
N ASP A 308 -4.45 -16.69 7.47
CA ASP A 308 -3.27 -17.45 7.86
C ASP A 308 -3.63 -18.34 9.05
N GLN A 309 -3.22 -19.60 8.98
CA GLN A 309 -3.42 -20.56 10.06
C GLN A 309 -2.15 -21.37 10.30
N THR A 310 -1.66 -21.32 11.52
CA THR A 310 -0.51 -22.10 11.96
C THR A 310 -0.95 -23.09 13.01
N LYS A 311 -0.76 -24.38 12.72
CA LYS A 311 -1.01 -25.48 13.68
C LYS A 311 0.31 -26.07 14.09
N GLU A 312 0.53 -26.13 15.39
CA GLU A 312 1.67 -26.80 16.01
C GLU A 312 1.17 -27.96 16.85
N ASN A 313 1.77 -29.13 16.69
CA ASN A 313 1.51 -30.28 17.53
C ASN A 313 2.85 -30.92 17.87
N THR A 314 3.34 -30.68 19.09
CA THR A 314 4.60 -31.18 19.58
C THR A 314 4.31 -32.24 20.64
N VAL A 315 4.85 -33.43 20.47
CA VAL A 315 4.77 -34.53 21.43
C VAL A 315 6.18 -35.00 21.76
N GLU A 316 6.58 -34.81 22.98
CA GLU A 316 7.83 -35.35 23.54
C GLU A 316 7.46 -36.45 24.49
N LYS A 317 8.07 -37.63 24.33
CA LYS A 317 7.76 -38.78 25.16
C LYS A 317 9.02 -39.62 25.49
N VAL A 318 8.99 -40.31 26.65
CA VAL A 318 10.02 -41.29 26.93
C VAL A 318 9.79 -42.50 26.05
N PRO A 319 10.82 -42.96 25.34
CA PRO A 319 10.73 -44.20 24.58
C PRO A 319 10.22 -45.34 25.45
N LEU A 320 9.35 -46.21 24.90
CA LEU A 320 8.68 -47.32 25.55
C LEU A 320 7.60 -46.89 26.56
N LEU A 321 7.92 -46.11 27.59
CA LEU A 321 6.98 -45.70 28.66
C LEU A 321 5.87 -44.77 28.16
N GLY A 322 6.21 -43.78 27.31
CA GLY A 322 5.25 -42.88 26.73
C GLY A 322 4.33 -43.50 25.67
N SER A 323 4.51 -44.78 25.34
CA SER A 323 3.66 -45.51 24.38
C SER A 323 2.69 -46.47 25.08
N ILE A 324 2.69 -46.57 26.41
CA ILE A 324 1.81 -47.43 27.18
C ILE A 324 0.39 -46.86 27.14
N PRO A 325 -0.65 -47.64 26.77
CA PRO A 325 -2.04 -47.19 26.84
C PRO A 325 -2.42 -46.75 28.27
N LEU A 326 -3.16 -45.65 28.42
CA LEU A 326 -3.59 -45.05 29.69
C LEU A 326 -2.48 -44.40 30.53
N LEU A 327 -1.29 -45.01 30.63
CA LEU A 327 -0.19 -44.49 31.45
C LEU A 327 0.80 -43.62 30.67
N GLY A 328 0.80 -43.70 29.35
CA GLY A 328 1.75 -42.98 28.49
C GLY A 328 1.67 -41.46 28.61
N SER A 329 0.51 -40.91 28.93
CA SER A 329 0.34 -39.46 29.17
C SER A 329 1.15 -38.94 30.35
N LEU A 330 1.42 -39.79 31.34
CA LEU A 330 2.28 -39.48 32.49
C LEU A 330 3.76 -39.42 32.12
N PHE A 331 4.16 -39.97 30.97
CA PHE A 331 5.53 -40.02 30.45
C PHE A 331 5.68 -39.24 29.13
N SER A 332 4.77 -38.29 28.90
CA SER A 332 4.79 -37.46 27.70
C SER A 332 4.48 -35.99 28.03
N TYR A 333 5.04 -35.14 27.20
CA TYR A 333 4.67 -33.74 27.12
C TYR A 333 3.96 -33.51 25.78
N THR A 334 2.79 -32.87 25.82
CA THR A 334 2.03 -32.56 24.60
C THR A 334 1.76 -31.07 24.58
N LYS A 335 2.14 -30.43 23.48
CA LYS A 335 1.79 -29.03 23.19
C LYS A 335 1.02 -28.98 21.87
N LYS A 336 -0.15 -28.41 21.90
CA LYS A 336 -0.96 -28.11 20.71
C LYS A 336 -1.23 -26.63 20.68
N ALA A 337 -1.00 -26.00 19.54
CA ALA A 337 -1.34 -24.62 19.31
C ALA A 337 -2.01 -24.49 17.93
N ASP A 338 -3.09 -23.70 17.86
CA ASP A 338 -3.77 -23.37 16.62
C ASP A 338 -3.96 -21.84 16.62
N LYS A 339 -3.15 -21.16 15.80
CA LYS A 339 -3.20 -19.72 15.63
C LYS A 339 -3.79 -19.40 14.28
N LYS A 340 -4.89 -18.65 14.26
CA LYS A 340 -5.58 -18.18 13.07
C LYS A 340 -5.56 -16.67 13.06
N THR A 341 -5.22 -16.11 11.91
CA THR A 341 -5.28 -14.66 11.69
C THR A 341 -6.01 -14.39 10.39
N GLN A 342 -7.01 -13.53 10.45
CA GLN A 342 -7.80 -13.14 9.30
C GLN A 342 -7.81 -11.62 9.17
N LEU A 343 -7.50 -11.12 7.99
CA LEU A 343 -7.63 -9.73 7.60
C LEU A 343 -8.66 -9.66 6.47
N LEU A 344 -9.66 -8.80 6.62
CA LEU A 344 -10.64 -8.49 5.56
C LEU A 344 -10.66 -6.98 5.36
N VAL A 345 -10.68 -6.56 4.09
CA VAL A 345 -10.73 -5.15 3.71
C VAL A 345 -11.95 -4.92 2.82
N PHE A 346 -12.81 -4.01 3.26
CA PHE A 346 -14.00 -3.56 2.55
C PHE A 346 -13.83 -2.10 2.16
N ILE A 347 -14.55 -1.69 1.13
CA ILE A 347 -14.61 -0.30 0.67
C ILE A 347 -16.04 0.10 0.38
N ALA A 348 -16.37 1.34 0.71
CA ALA A 348 -17.65 1.97 0.43
C ALA A 348 -17.41 3.39 -0.11
N PRO A 349 -17.33 3.58 -1.42
CA PRO A 349 -17.29 4.90 -2.01
C PRO A 349 -18.68 5.50 -2.09
N LYS A 350 -18.78 6.83 -1.94
CA LYS A 350 -20.01 7.59 -2.08
C LYS A 350 -19.75 8.90 -2.81
N ILE A 351 -20.48 9.13 -3.89
CA ILE A 351 -20.45 10.40 -4.63
C ILE A 351 -21.25 11.45 -3.84
N LEU A 352 -20.66 12.61 -3.69
CA LEU A 352 -21.31 13.78 -3.06
C LEU A 352 -21.66 14.79 -4.16
N ASN A 353 -22.92 15.17 -4.21
CA ASN A 353 -23.45 16.12 -5.20
C ASN A 353 -23.43 17.57 -4.68
#